data_8126650b638c60c711e65ca9d7422838
#
_entry.id   8126650b638c60c711e65ca9d7422838
#
_cell.length_a   1.000
_cell.length_b   1.000
_cell.length_c   1.000
_cell.angle_alpha   90.00
_cell.angle_beta   90.00
_cell.angle_gamma   90.00
#
_symmetry.space_group_name_H-M   'P 1'
#
loop_
_entity.id
_entity.type
_entity.pdbx_description
1 polymer ?
#
loop_
_entity_poly.entity_id
_entity_poly.type
_entity_poly.pdbx_seq_one_letter_code
_entity_poly.pdbx_strand_id
1 'polypeptide(L)'
;QSYKLAVFFKENWEWLENLFLTCDYTYLTDINLHFINEINAYLDINTEIRSSSEFRLCDDKNLRLIDICKSLNGTDYFSGPAARSYINRNLFEQNEIKLHFHNYNNYKTYEQIHGNFSHEVSIIDTILNIGKEGTKNQFIL
;
A
#
# COMPACT_ATOMS: atom_id res chain seq x y z
N GLN A 1 4.21 17.30 -15.89
CA GLN A 1 4.40 18.76 -15.74
C GLN A 1 4.00 19.26 -14.34
N SER A 2 3.01 18.65 -13.72
CA SER A 2 2.45 19.12 -12.44
C SER A 2 3.44 19.12 -11.26
N TYR A 3 4.37 18.18 -11.22
CA TYR A 3 5.33 18.04 -10.10
C TYR A 3 6.72 18.64 -10.33
N LYS A 4 6.96 19.37 -11.43
CA LYS A 4 8.30 19.92 -11.74
C LYS A 4 8.86 20.87 -10.67
N LEU A 5 7.98 21.46 -9.85
CA LEU A 5 8.33 22.37 -8.77
C LEU A 5 8.46 21.67 -7.40
N ALA A 6 8.18 20.38 -7.32
CA ALA A 6 8.35 19.63 -6.08
C ALA A 6 9.82 19.56 -5.68
N VAL A 7 10.07 19.68 -4.37
CA VAL A 7 11.44 19.81 -3.82
C VAL A 7 12.34 18.67 -4.25
N PHE A 8 11.82 17.44 -4.26
CA PHE A 8 12.57 16.23 -4.61
C PHE A 8 12.32 15.74 -6.04
N PHE A 9 11.70 16.56 -6.91
CA PHE A 9 11.42 16.16 -8.28
C PHE A 9 12.68 15.76 -9.05
N LYS A 10 13.73 16.62 -9.01
CA LYS A 10 14.95 16.37 -9.79
C LYS A 10 15.70 15.12 -9.33
N GLU A 11 15.68 14.86 -8.02
CA GLU A 11 16.33 13.70 -7.42
C GLU A 11 15.64 12.38 -7.83
N ASN A 12 14.30 12.42 -7.92
CA ASN A 12 13.49 11.21 -8.14
C ASN A 12 13.04 11.04 -9.59
N TRP A 13 13.32 11.98 -10.49
CA TRP A 13 12.78 11.95 -11.85
C TRP A 13 13.22 10.72 -12.64
N GLU A 14 14.52 10.42 -12.64
CA GLU A 14 15.07 9.28 -13.38
C GLU A 14 14.48 7.95 -12.90
N TRP A 15 14.40 7.77 -11.59
CA TRP A 15 13.74 6.58 -11.00
C TRP A 15 12.26 6.52 -11.40
N LEU A 16 11.53 7.62 -11.29
CA LEU A 16 10.12 7.69 -11.64
C LEU A 16 9.88 7.42 -13.13
N GLU A 17 10.71 7.99 -14.00
CA GLU A 17 10.62 7.74 -15.44
C GLU A 17 10.86 6.26 -15.76
N ASN A 18 11.89 5.65 -15.18
CA ASN A 18 12.17 4.23 -15.32
C ASN A 18 11.03 3.35 -14.81
N LEU A 19 10.42 3.68 -13.68
CA LEU A 19 9.27 2.97 -13.12
C LEU A 19 8.12 2.80 -14.14
N PHE A 20 7.88 3.83 -14.96
CA PHE A 20 6.87 3.76 -16.01
C PHE A 20 7.37 3.13 -17.31
N LEU A 21 8.61 3.38 -17.71
CA LEU A 21 9.17 2.88 -18.97
C LEU A 21 9.45 1.38 -18.92
N THR A 22 9.76 0.83 -17.76
CA THR A 22 10.01 -0.61 -17.59
C THR A 22 8.73 -1.43 -17.35
N CYS A 23 7.59 -0.78 -17.21
CA CYS A 23 6.28 -1.40 -17.02
C CYS A 23 5.71 -1.88 -18.36
N ASP A 24 6.21 -3.01 -18.87
CA ASP A 24 5.77 -3.64 -20.12
C ASP A 24 4.93 -4.91 -19.84
N TYR A 25 3.76 -4.71 -19.23
CA TYR A 25 2.84 -5.78 -18.86
C TYR A 25 1.46 -5.57 -19.49
N THR A 26 0.80 -6.67 -19.83
CA THR A 26 -0.53 -6.67 -20.45
C THR A 26 -1.66 -6.73 -19.42
N TYR A 27 -1.44 -7.46 -18.33
CA TYR A 27 -2.48 -7.66 -17.30
C TYR A 27 -2.35 -6.65 -16.17
N LEU A 28 -3.49 -6.12 -15.74
CA LEU A 28 -3.55 -5.13 -14.66
C LEU A 28 -2.91 -5.62 -13.36
N THR A 29 -3.03 -6.91 -13.04
CA THR A 29 -2.38 -7.51 -11.86
C THR A 29 -0.87 -7.36 -11.93
N ASP A 30 -0.27 -7.66 -13.07
CA ASP A 30 1.18 -7.60 -13.25
C ASP A 30 1.68 -6.15 -13.24
N ILE A 31 0.93 -5.24 -13.85
CA ILE A 31 1.17 -3.79 -13.78
C ILE A 31 1.17 -3.33 -12.31
N ASN A 32 0.14 -3.69 -11.54
CA ASN A 32 0.05 -3.32 -10.13
C ASN A 32 1.20 -3.90 -9.31
N LEU A 33 1.55 -5.18 -9.52
CA LEU A 33 2.67 -5.83 -8.83
C LEU A 33 4.01 -5.16 -9.17
N HIS A 34 4.23 -4.79 -10.43
CA HIS A 34 5.42 -4.03 -10.84
C HIS A 34 5.53 -2.73 -10.03
N PHE A 35 4.50 -1.88 -10.03
CA PHE A 35 4.54 -0.63 -9.30
C PHE A 35 4.73 -0.83 -7.78
N ILE A 36 4.04 -1.80 -7.18
CA ILE A 36 4.16 -2.08 -5.75
C ILE A 36 5.59 -2.53 -5.41
N ASN A 37 6.15 -3.47 -6.18
CA ASN A 37 7.50 -4.00 -5.93
C ASN A 37 8.58 -2.92 -6.10
N GLU A 38 8.52 -2.12 -7.16
CA GLU A 38 9.48 -1.05 -7.42
C GLU A 38 9.42 0.06 -6.37
N ILE A 39 8.20 0.45 -5.94
CA ILE A 39 8.02 1.44 -4.88
C ILE A 39 8.49 0.88 -3.53
N ASN A 40 8.19 -0.38 -3.23
CA ASN A 40 8.68 -1.02 -2.00
C ASN A 40 10.20 -1.11 -1.98
N ALA A 41 10.83 -1.52 -3.08
CA ALA A 41 12.29 -1.54 -3.20
C ALA A 41 12.89 -0.13 -3.02
N TYR A 42 12.28 0.88 -3.63
CA TYR A 42 12.71 2.27 -3.49
C TYR A 42 12.62 2.73 -2.02
N LEU A 43 11.57 2.36 -1.29
CA LEU A 43 11.34 2.74 0.11
C LEU A 43 11.99 1.80 1.14
N ASP A 44 12.78 0.81 0.71
CA ASP A 44 13.40 -0.24 1.55
C ASP A 44 12.36 -1.06 2.34
N ILE A 45 11.17 -1.28 1.77
CA ILE A 45 10.11 -2.11 2.34
C ILE A 45 10.32 -3.55 1.88
N ASN A 46 10.60 -4.46 2.83
CA ASN A 46 10.90 -5.86 2.55
C ASN A 46 9.73 -6.81 2.86
N THR A 47 8.51 -6.30 2.88
CA THR A 47 7.31 -7.13 3.12
C THR A 47 7.10 -8.09 1.95
N GLU A 48 6.94 -9.38 2.25
CA GLU A 48 6.64 -10.41 1.24
C GLU A 48 5.25 -10.18 0.64
N ILE A 49 5.17 -10.18 -0.68
CA ILE A 49 3.92 -10.07 -1.43
C ILE A 49 3.58 -11.44 -2.00
N ARG A 50 2.38 -11.93 -1.69
CA ARG A 50 1.88 -13.23 -2.12
C ARG A 50 0.61 -13.06 -2.97
N SER A 51 0.45 -13.91 -3.97
CA SER A 51 -0.79 -13.96 -4.75
C SER A 51 -1.85 -14.79 -4.02
N SER A 52 -3.09 -14.30 -4.01
CA SER A 52 -4.21 -15.09 -3.49
C SER A 52 -4.44 -16.39 -4.25
N SER A 53 -3.96 -16.51 -5.50
CA SER A 53 -4.02 -17.73 -6.32
C SER A 53 -3.14 -18.87 -5.78
N GLU A 54 -2.19 -18.59 -4.89
CA GLU A 54 -1.32 -19.59 -4.25
C GLU A 54 -2.05 -20.39 -3.16
N PHE A 55 -3.24 -19.94 -2.75
CA PHE A 55 -3.99 -20.52 -1.63
C PHE A 55 -5.25 -21.21 -2.11
N ARG A 56 -5.63 -22.31 -1.44
CA ARG A 56 -6.96 -22.87 -1.59
C ARG A 56 -7.94 -22.05 -0.78
N LEU A 57 -8.82 -21.34 -1.46
CA LEU A 57 -9.74 -20.38 -0.83
C LEU A 57 -11.18 -20.84 -1.04
N CYS A 58 -11.99 -20.69 0.02
CA CYS A 58 -13.44 -20.88 -0.08
C CYS A 58 -14.12 -19.68 -0.77
N ASP A 59 -15.40 -19.82 -1.11
CA ASP A 59 -16.16 -18.77 -1.80
C ASP A 59 -16.62 -17.64 -0.86
N ASP A 60 -16.71 -17.89 0.44
CA ASP A 60 -17.09 -16.87 1.42
C ASP A 60 -16.00 -15.82 1.59
N LYS A 61 -16.37 -14.54 1.48
CA LYS A 61 -15.43 -13.41 1.49
C LYS A 61 -14.63 -13.27 2.79
N ASN A 62 -15.24 -13.58 3.94
CA ASN A 62 -14.56 -13.47 5.24
C ASN A 62 -13.69 -14.70 5.53
N LEU A 63 -14.24 -15.91 5.28
CA LEU A 63 -13.50 -17.14 5.48
C LEU A 63 -12.27 -17.22 4.56
N ARG A 64 -12.36 -16.71 3.33
CA ARG A 64 -11.22 -16.61 2.42
C ARG A 64 -10.05 -15.84 3.03
N LEU A 65 -10.30 -14.71 3.68
CA LEU A 65 -9.25 -13.92 4.35
C LEU A 65 -8.66 -14.66 5.55
N ILE A 66 -9.52 -15.36 6.30
CA ILE A 66 -9.13 -16.20 7.44
C ILE A 66 -8.27 -17.38 6.96
N ASP A 67 -8.64 -18.04 5.86
CA ASP A 67 -7.88 -19.15 5.27
C ASP A 67 -6.46 -18.71 4.87
N ILE A 68 -6.33 -17.51 4.27
CA ILE A 68 -4.99 -16.94 3.95
C ILE A 68 -4.19 -16.73 5.22
N CYS A 69 -4.76 -16.07 6.24
CA CYS A 69 -4.08 -15.83 7.50
C CYS A 69 -3.59 -17.15 8.14
N LYS A 70 -4.46 -18.17 8.22
CA LYS A 70 -4.11 -19.47 8.77
C LYS A 70 -3.02 -20.19 7.96
N SER A 71 -3.11 -20.15 6.64
CA SER A 71 -2.10 -20.77 5.75
C SER A 71 -0.71 -20.15 5.93
N LEU A 72 -0.64 -18.91 6.40
CA LEU A 72 0.59 -18.17 6.68
C LEU A 72 0.95 -18.16 8.18
N ASN A 73 0.23 -18.88 9.02
CA ASN A 73 0.35 -18.82 10.49
C ASN A 73 0.20 -17.38 11.04
N GLY A 74 -0.60 -16.55 10.36
CA GLY A 74 -0.86 -15.17 10.76
C GLY A 74 -1.83 -15.09 11.93
N THR A 75 -1.53 -14.28 12.92
CA THR A 75 -2.35 -14.00 14.10
C THR A 75 -3.11 -12.70 14.01
N ASP A 76 -2.72 -11.84 13.11
CA ASP A 76 -3.24 -10.48 12.95
C ASP A 76 -3.56 -10.22 11.47
N TYR A 77 -4.74 -9.64 11.22
CA TYR A 77 -5.17 -9.20 9.89
C TYR A 77 -5.42 -7.71 9.87
N PHE A 78 -4.71 -6.99 9.01
CA PHE A 78 -4.86 -5.55 8.82
C PHE A 78 -5.65 -5.26 7.54
N SER A 79 -6.66 -4.39 7.64
CA SER A 79 -7.49 -3.99 6.52
C SER A 79 -7.67 -2.48 6.44
N GLY A 80 -8.10 -2.00 5.28
CA GLY A 80 -8.49 -0.61 5.10
C GLY A 80 -9.81 -0.30 5.82
N PRO A 81 -10.08 0.98 6.17
CA PRO A 81 -11.26 1.37 6.94
C PRO A 81 -12.59 1.07 6.23
N ALA A 82 -12.62 1.08 4.89
CA ALA A 82 -13.82 0.75 4.11
C ALA A 82 -14.33 -0.68 4.35
N ALA A 83 -13.44 -1.60 4.71
CA ALA A 83 -13.78 -2.98 4.97
C ALA A 83 -14.64 -3.19 6.24
N ARG A 84 -14.72 -2.19 7.12
CA ARG A 84 -15.55 -2.23 8.34
C ARG A 84 -17.03 -2.52 8.05
N SER A 85 -17.51 -2.15 6.87
CA SER A 85 -18.92 -2.30 6.49
C SER A 85 -19.30 -3.74 6.11
N TYR A 86 -18.34 -4.60 5.76
CA TYR A 86 -18.62 -5.96 5.27
C TYR A 86 -17.82 -7.07 5.95
N ILE A 87 -16.78 -6.76 6.72
CA ILE A 87 -16.03 -7.76 7.48
C ILE A 87 -16.80 -8.16 8.74
N ASN A 88 -16.97 -9.47 8.93
CA ASN A 88 -17.56 -10.04 10.12
C ASN A 88 -16.49 -10.27 11.20
N ARG A 89 -16.39 -9.35 12.16
CA ARG A 89 -15.41 -9.39 13.25
C ARG A 89 -15.49 -10.68 14.06
N ASN A 90 -16.70 -11.17 14.35
CA ASN A 90 -16.89 -12.37 15.16
C ASN A 90 -16.25 -13.61 14.53
N LEU A 91 -16.27 -13.72 13.19
CA LEU A 91 -15.60 -14.82 12.49
C LEU A 91 -14.09 -14.81 12.69
N PHE A 92 -13.45 -13.63 12.68
CA PHE A 92 -12.03 -13.50 12.94
C PHE A 92 -11.68 -13.89 14.39
N GLU A 93 -12.46 -13.41 15.36
CA GLU A 93 -12.29 -13.73 16.78
C GLU A 93 -12.44 -15.24 17.04
N GLN A 94 -13.46 -15.90 16.46
CA GLN A 94 -13.68 -17.35 16.55
C GLN A 94 -12.53 -18.17 15.94
N ASN A 95 -11.76 -17.57 15.04
CA ASN A 95 -10.60 -18.18 14.40
C ASN A 95 -9.26 -17.70 14.99
N GLU A 96 -9.29 -17.02 16.14
CA GLU A 96 -8.13 -16.52 16.88
C GLU A 96 -7.25 -15.55 16.09
N ILE A 97 -7.86 -14.81 15.12
CA ILE A 97 -7.19 -13.79 14.33
C ILE A 97 -7.65 -12.41 14.80
N LYS A 98 -6.70 -11.57 15.19
CA LYS A 98 -6.97 -10.18 15.57
C LYS A 98 -7.20 -9.34 14.33
N LEU A 99 -8.36 -8.68 14.26
CA LEU A 99 -8.73 -7.81 13.15
C LEU A 99 -8.41 -6.36 13.46
N HIS A 100 -7.54 -5.75 12.65
CA HIS A 100 -7.14 -4.35 12.73
C HIS A 100 -7.61 -3.57 11.50
N PHE A 101 -7.88 -2.28 11.69
CA PHE A 101 -8.19 -1.36 10.60
C PHE A 101 -7.24 -0.17 10.63
N HIS A 102 -6.65 0.13 9.48
CA HIS A 102 -5.83 1.33 9.36
C HIS A 102 -6.62 2.60 9.66
N ASN A 103 -5.94 3.56 10.27
CA ASN A 103 -6.45 4.90 10.49
C ASN A 103 -5.52 5.89 9.77
N TYR A 104 -5.98 6.42 8.64
CA TYR A 104 -5.20 7.34 7.82
C TYR A 104 -5.12 8.76 8.39
N ASN A 105 -5.93 9.09 9.41
CA ASN A 105 -5.92 10.41 10.03
C ASN A 105 -4.64 10.71 10.84
N ASN A 106 -3.85 9.69 11.14
CA ASN A 106 -2.61 9.84 11.92
C ASN A 106 -1.40 10.21 11.06
N TYR A 107 -1.51 10.19 9.74
CA TYR A 107 -0.41 10.60 8.87
C TYR A 107 -0.17 12.10 8.97
N LYS A 108 1.13 12.46 9.06
CA LYS A 108 1.55 13.87 9.15
C LYS A 108 1.23 14.59 7.85
N THR A 109 0.84 15.86 7.99
CA THR A 109 0.72 16.76 6.85
C THR A 109 2.11 17.19 6.36
N TYR A 110 2.22 17.51 5.08
CA TYR A 110 3.43 18.06 4.46
C TYR A 110 3.03 19.10 3.42
N GLU A 111 3.97 19.92 2.98
CA GLU A 111 3.71 20.92 1.95
C GLU A 111 3.52 20.26 0.60
N GLN A 112 2.35 20.44 0.00
CA GLN A 112 2.02 20.00 -1.35
C GLN A 112 2.10 21.20 -2.31
N ILE A 113 2.48 20.94 -3.57
CA ILE A 113 2.69 22.02 -4.57
C ILE A 113 1.39 22.75 -4.91
N HIS A 114 0.25 22.07 -4.82
CA HIS A 114 -1.03 22.58 -5.31
C HIS A 114 -2.11 22.55 -4.24
N GLY A 115 -2.77 23.68 -4.05
CA GLY A 115 -3.96 23.79 -3.24
C GLY A 115 -3.75 23.58 -1.74
N ASN A 116 -4.83 23.21 -1.07
CA ASN A 116 -4.80 22.81 0.34
C ASN A 116 -4.33 21.36 0.44
N PHE A 117 -3.71 21.00 1.57
CA PHE A 117 -3.26 19.63 1.81
C PHE A 117 -4.40 18.60 1.68
N SER A 118 -4.13 17.51 1.00
CA SER A 118 -5.01 16.34 0.88
C SER A 118 -4.25 15.05 1.15
N HIS A 119 -4.83 14.16 1.95
CA HIS A 119 -4.33 12.79 2.11
C HIS A 119 -4.70 11.89 0.92
N GLU A 120 -5.65 12.30 0.08
CA GLU A 120 -6.16 11.50 -1.06
C GLU A 120 -5.26 11.66 -2.28
N VAL A 121 -3.98 11.32 -2.12
CA VAL A 121 -2.95 11.40 -3.16
C VAL A 121 -2.20 10.09 -3.31
N SER A 122 -1.49 9.94 -4.42
CA SER A 122 -0.58 8.80 -4.63
C SER A 122 0.67 8.94 -3.74
N ILE A 123 1.30 7.81 -3.40
CA ILE A 123 2.63 7.75 -2.77
C ILE A 123 3.69 8.55 -3.55
N ILE A 124 3.51 8.70 -4.86
CA ILE A 124 4.39 9.52 -5.71
C ILE A 124 4.35 10.99 -5.31
N ASP A 125 3.18 11.50 -4.90
CA ASP A 125 3.07 12.87 -4.37
C ASP A 125 3.96 13.05 -3.14
N THR A 126 3.88 12.12 -2.20
CA THR A 126 4.69 12.13 -0.98
C THR A 126 6.20 12.08 -1.32
N ILE A 127 6.60 11.14 -2.18
CA ILE A 127 8.02 10.98 -2.60
C ILE A 127 8.55 12.27 -3.24
N LEU A 128 7.77 12.91 -4.11
CA LEU A 128 8.23 14.09 -4.82
C LEU A 128 8.25 15.36 -3.94
N ASN A 129 7.38 15.45 -2.93
CA ASN A 129 7.34 16.62 -2.05
C ASN A 129 8.28 16.51 -0.84
N ILE A 130 8.43 15.34 -0.21
CA ILE A 130 9.23 15.17 1.02
C ILE A 130 10.36 14.13 0.90
N GLY A 131 10.59 13.57 -0.28
CA GLY A 131 11.69 12.63 -0.57
C GLY A 131 11.50 11.25 0.03
N LYS A 132 12.48 10.36 -0.23
CA LYS A 132 12.48 8.96 0.27
C LYS A 132 12.36 8.89 1.78
N GLU A 133 13.23 9.56 2.51
CA GLU A 133 13.27 9.49 3.98
C GLU A 133 12.03 10.15 4.61
N GLY A 134 11.57 11.28 4.08
CA GLY A 134 10.32 11.89 4.54
C GLY A 134 9.12 10.96 4.34
N THR A 135 9.07 10.27 3.20
CA THR A 135 8.02 9.29 2.90
C THR A 135 8.07 8.11 3.85
N LYS A 136 9.23 7.53 4.11
CA LYS A 136 9.39 6.43 5.09
C LYS A 136 8.89 6.84 6.47
N ASN A 137 9.23 8.05 6.91
CA ASN A 137 8.81 8.58 8.22
C ASN A 137 7.29 8.84 8.35
N GLN A 138 6.53 8.85 7.23
CA GLN A 138 5.07 8.90 7.28
C GLN A 138 4.46 7.57 7.75
N PHE A 139 5.14 6.45 7.54
CA PHE A 139 4.64 5.10 7.82
C PHE A 139 5.21 4.49 9.10
N ILE A 140 6.16 5.16 9.76
CA ILE A 140 6.65 4.77 11.10
C ILE A 140 5.64 5.30 12.12
N LEU A 141 4.79 4.41 12.61
CA LEU A 141 3.83 4.67 13.69
C LEU A 141 4.47 4.35 15.04
#